data_1e7114696a0994d103d401ff11c56605
#
_entry.id   1e7114696a0994d103d401ff11c56605
#
_cell.length_a   1.000
_cell.length_b   1.000
_cell.length_c   1.000
_cell.angle_alpha   90.00
_cell.angle_beta   90.00
_cell.angle_gamma   90.00
#
_symmetry.space_group_name_H-M   'P 1'
#
loop_
_entity.id
_entity.type
_entity.pdbx_description
1 polymer ?
#
loop_
_entity_poly.entity_id
_entity_poly.type
_entity_poly.pdbx_seq_one_letter_code
_entity_poly.pdbx_strand_id
1 'polypeptide(L)'
;MLLSKYWPGGSVLCKGVHVDVELVQNQSVFLFRQLVDGVPQVMGSIKDLNDRHFYVNVGFCARLGLRSGDVLGHTVRELFGDELADSYLQQDELVLKTGKPLQNHLELIVRADGQLGWYVTSKSVIVSTLGEPIGIAVLSVDLHSQVNSAHAGLARVIAAIRARLSAIRPRISDR
;
A
#
# COMPACT_ATOMS: atom_id res chain seq x y z
N MET A 1 7.47 -16.59 23.78
CA MET A 1 8.56 -17.24 23.03
C MET A 1 8.04 -17.95 21.77
N LEU A 2 7.12 -17.32 21.01
CA LEU A 2 6.50 -17.88 19.80
C LEU A 2 6.57 -16.93 18.58
N LEU A 3 7.13 -15.72 18.71
CA LEU A 3 7.20 -14.73 17.64
C LEU A 3 8.40 -14.86 16.71
N SER A 4 9.42 -15.66 17.08
CA SER A 4 10.66 -15.79 16.29
C SER A 4 10.48 -16.67 15.03
N LYS A 5 9.40 -17.43 14.90
CA LYS A 5 9.15 -18.33 13.75
C LYS A 5 8.55 -17.65 12.52
N TYR A 6 7.95 -16.45 12.69
CA TYR A 6 7.29 -15.73 11.60
C TYR A 6 8.02 -14.48 11.14
N TRP A 7 9.22 -14.27 11.68
CA TRP A 7 10.10 -13.18 11.28
C TRP A 7 11.32 -13.77 10.59
N PRO A 8 11.35 -13.88 9.26
CA PRO A 8 12.51 -14.40 8.53
C PRO A 8 13.68 -13.38 8.45
N GLY A 9 13.73 -12.43 9.35
CA GLY A 9 14.80 -11.47 9.49
C GLY A 9 15.24 -11.38 10.93
N GLY A 10 16.09 -12.31 11.34
CA GLY A 10 16.85 -12.15 12.57
C GLY A 10 17.61 -10.84 12.52
N SER A 11 17.48 -10.02 13.58
CA SER A 11 18.11 -8.71 13.78
C SER A 11 17.84 -7.72 12.62
N VAL A 12 16.78 -6.94 12.73
CA VAL A 12 16.64 -5.65 12.01
C VAL A 12 17.62 -4.65 12.65
N LEU A 13 18.88 -4.95 12.59
CA LEU A 13 19.97 -3.99 12.68
C LEU A 13 20.23 -3.49 11.26
N CYS A 14 19.30 -2.74 10.70
CA CYS A 14 19.63 -1.81 9.64
C CYS A 14 20.55 -0.77 10.26
N LYS A 15 21.80 -0.79 9.84
CA LYS A 15 22.88 0.10 10.23
C LYS A 15 22.39 1.49 10.64
N GLY A 16 22.33 1.80 11.94
CA GLY A 16 22.10 3.14 12.45
C GLY A 16 20.65 3.64 12.51
N VAL A 17 19.66 2.84 12.15
CA VAL A 17 18.25 3.21 12.28
C VAL A 17 17.75 2.79 13.66
N HIS A 18 17.30 3.78 14.44
CA HIS A 18 16.62 3.54 15.70
C HIS A 18 15.24 2.93 15.37
N VAL A 19 15.11 1.61 15.48
CA VAL A 19 13.83 0.93 15.28
C VAL A 19 13.03 1.04 16.57
N ASP A 20 11.84 1.61 16.50
CA ASP A 20 10.93 1.65 17.63
C ASP A 20 10.47 0.23 17.97
N VAL A 21 10.92 -0.27 19.14
CA VAL A 21 10.62 -1.62 19.61
C VAL A 21 9.11 -1.83 19.79
N GLU A 22 8.39 -0.78 20.12
CA GLU A 22 6.94 -0.84 20.30
C GLU A 22 6.21 -1.06 18.99
N LEU A 23 6.65 -0.43 17.89
CA LEU A 23 6.13 -0.72 16.56
C LEU A 23 6.35 -2.18 16.15
N VAL A 24 7.52 -2.73 16.44
CA VAL A 24 7.83 -4.13 16.08
C VAL A 24 6.91 -5.13 16.78
N GLN A 25 6.52 -4.86 18.02
CA GLN A 25 5.73 -5.77 18.84
C GLN A 25 4.22 -5.49 18.79
N ASN A 26 3.80 -4.43 18.12
CA ASN A 26 2.40 -4.01 18.07
C ASN A 26 1.57 -4.96 17.21
N GLN A 27 0.46 -5.48 17.77
CA GLN A 27 -0.44 -6.41 17.08
C GLN A 27 -1.11 -5.78 15.87
N SER A 28 -1.43 -4.48 15.91
CA SER A 28 -2.03 -3.77 14.78
C SER A 28 -1.08 -3.70 13.59
N VAL A 29 0.21 -3.48 13.85
CA VAL A 29 1.27 -3.53 12.84
C VAL A 29 1.36 -4.92 12.21
N PHE A 30 1.34 -5.95 13.02
CA PHE A 30 1.38 -7.33 12.52
C PHE A 30 0.19 -7.67 11.63
N LEU A 31 -1.03 -7.34 12.07
CA LEU A 31 -2.26 -7.57 11.30
C LEU A 31 -2.28 -6.77 10.00
N PHE A 32 -1.91 -5.49 10.03
CA PHE A 32 -1.83 -4.66 8.85
C PHE A 32 -0.89 -5.29 7.81
N ARG A 33 0.31 -5.70 8.22
CA ARG A 33 1.28 -6.34 7.33
C ARG A 33 0.72 -7.60 6.69
N GLN A 34 0.13 -8.50 7.48
CA GLN A 34 -0.46 -9.73 6.94
C GLN A 34 -1.55 -9.45 5.89
N LEU A 35 -2.38 -8.42 6.12
CA LEU A 35 -3.43 -8.05 5.18
C LEU A 35 -2.87 -7.50 3.89
N VAL A 36 -1.93 -6.56 3.96
CA VAL A 36 -1.42 -5.88 2.75
C VAL A 36 -0.39 -6.70 1.98
N ASP A 37 0.32 -7.62 2.63
CA ASP A 37 1.21 -8.57 1.94
C ASP A 37 0.41 -9.55 1.07
N GLY A 38 -0.84 -9.86 1.45
CA GLY A 38 -1.76 -10.66 0.65
C GLY A 38 -2.35 -9.93 -0.58
N VAL A 39 -2.14 -8.60 -0.71
CA VAL A 39 -2.76 -7.77 -1.76
C VAL A 39 -1.69 -6.94 -2.49
N PRO A 40 -0.92 -7.55 -3.39
CA PRO A 40 0.20 -6.87 -4.07
C PRO A 40 -0.24 -5.73 -5.01
N GLN A 41 -1.54 -5.57 -5.26
CA GLN A 41 -2.11 -4.49 -6.07
C GLN A 41 -2.18 -3.16 -5.33
N VAL A 42 -2.09 -3.16 -4.00
CA VAL A 42 -2.10 -1.96 -3.17
C VAL A 42 -0.70 -1.65 -2.67
N MET A 43 -0.42 -0.38 -2.45
CA MET A 43 0.78 0.09 -1.77
C MET A 43 0.48 0.18 -0.28
N GLY A 44 1.16 -0.61 0.54
CA GLY A 44 1.05 -0.57 1.99
C GLY A 44 2.36 -0.13 2.62
N SER A 45 2.32 0.83 3.52
CA SER A 45 3.49 1.25 4.29
C SER A 45 3.14 1.60 5.73
N ILE A 46 4.14 1.53 6.60
CA ILE A 46 4.08 2.04 7.96
C ILE A 46 5.29 2.94 8.17
N LYS A 47 5.05 4.10 8.77
CA LYS A 47 6.09 5.04 9.18
C LYS A 47 6.08 5.22 10.68
N ASP A 48 7.26 5.49 11.25
CA ASP A 48 7.40 5.91 12.64
C ASP A 48 7.05 7.40 12.79
N LEU A 49 7.12 7.92 14.04
CA LEU A 49 6.84 9.33 14.33
C LEU A 49 7.90 10.31 13.78
N ASN A 50 9.04 9.80 13.32
CA ASN A 50 10.09 10.56 12.66
C ASN A 50 9.97 10.51 11.13
N ASP A 51 8.80 10.11 10.60
CA ASP A 51 8.53 9.97 9.17
C ASP A 51 9.38 8.91 8.46
N ARG A 52 10.05 8.00 9.18
CA ARG A 52 10.86 6.96 8.57
C ARG A 52 10.02 5.73 8.26
N HIS A 53 10.17 5.21 7.04
CA HIS A 53 9.50 3.99 6.64
C HIS A 53 10.01 2.81 7.44
N PHE A 54 9.14 2.24 8.26
CA PHE A 54 9.38 1.04 9.06
C PHE A 54 9.00 -0.24 8.32
N TYR A 55 7.98 -0.16 7.47
CA TYR A 55 7.48 -1.27 6.68
C TYR A 55 6.96 -0.79 5.34
N VAL A 56 7.20 -1.57 4.29
CA VAL A 56 6.58 -1.45 2.97
C VAL A 56 6.29 -2.84 2.41
N ASN A 57 5.15 -3.01 1.72
CA ASN A 57 4.83 -4.27 1.06
C ASN A 57 5.42 -4.33 -0.36
N VAL A 58 5.31 -5.50 -0.98
CA VAL A 58 5.76 -5.71 -2.36
C VAL A 58 5.08 -4.77 -3.37
N GLY A 59 3.81 -4.44 -3.13
CA GLY A 59 3.05 -3.49 -3.98
C GLY A 59 3.64 -2.08 -3.96
N PHE A 60 4.07 -1.60 -2.79
CA PHE A 60 4.77 -0.31 -2.65
C PHE A 60 6.07 -0.31 -3.47
N CYS A 61 6.91 -1.32 -3.25
CA CYS A 61 8.19 -1.45 -3.95
C CYS A 61 8.03 -1.52 -5.48
N ALA A 62 7.09 -2.34 -5.96
CA ALA A 62 6.84 -2.52 -7.38
C ALA A 62 6.34 -1.25 -8.06
N ARG A 63 5.50 -0.44 -7.38
CA ARG A 63 4.97 0.82 -7.95
C ARG A 63 6.03 1.90 -8.08
N LEU A 64 6.95 1.97 -7.14
CA LEU A 64 8.02 2.96 -7.15
C LEU A 64 9.29 2.47 -7.88
N GLY A 65 9.36 1.18 -8.23
CA GLY A 65 10.58 0.59 -8.81
C GLY A 65 11.74 0.51 -7.83
N LEU A 66 11.46 0.45 -6.53
CA LEU A 66 12.44 0.43 -5.46
C LEU A 66 12.49 -0.94 -4.79
N ARG A 67 13.63 -1.27 -4.20
CA ARG A 67 13.74 -2.41 -3.28
C ARG A 67 13.38 -1.95 -1.86
N SER A 68 12.84 -2.84 -1.04
CA SER A 68 12.50 -2.50 0.35
C SER A 68 13.71 -1.93 1.14
N GLY A 69 14.92 -2.45 0.90
CA GLY A 69 16.14 -1.94 1.53
C GLY A 69 16.51 -0.50 1.14
N ASP A 70 16.01 -0.01 0.00
CA ASP A 70 16.23 1.36 -0.46
C ASP A 70 15.17 2.33 0.11
N VAL A 71 14.13 1.79 0.78
CA VAL A 71 13.01 2.56 1.35
C VAL A 71 13.05 2.57 2.87
N LEU A 72 13.32 1.41 3.49
CA LEU A 72 13.29 1.29 4.94
C LEU A 72 14.31 2.20 5.62
N GLY A 73 13.86 2.92 6.66
CA GLY A 73 14.65 3.92 7.38
C GLY A 73 14.72 5.28 6.70
N HIS A 74 14.27 5.43 5.44
CA HIS A 74 14.21 6.71 4.75
C HIS A 74 12.88 7.43 5.01
N THR A 75 12.96 8.75 5.04
CA THR A 75 11.79 9.62 5.18
C THR A 75 11.08 9.80 3.82
N VAL A 76 9.85 10.30 3.87
CA VAL A 76 9.09 10.66 2.67
C VAL A 76 9.86 11.69 1.82
N ARG A 77 10.51 12.66 2.47
CA ARG A 77 11.27 13.71 1.79
C ARG A 77 12.50 13.17 1.07
N GLU A 78 13.20 12.23 1.68
CA GLU A 78 14.36 11.56 1.07
C GLU A 78 13.97 10.73 -0.16
N LEU A 79 12.73 10.19 -0.19
CA LEU A 79 12.25 9.32 -1.27
C LEU A 79 11.56 10.08 -2.42
N PHE A 80 10.77 11.10 -2.11
CA PHE A 80 9.87 11.75 -3.07
C PHE A 80 10.24 13.20 -3.40
N GLY A 81 11.24 13.76 -2.71
CA GLY A 81 11.62 15.17 -2.84
C GLY A 81 10.66 16.13 -2.14
N ASP A 82 11.01 17.41 -2.10
CA ASP A 82 10.34 18.40 -1.26
C ASP A 82 8.88 18.65 -1.66
N GLU A 83 8.62 18.79 -2.95
CA GLU A 83 7.33 19.26 -3.48
C GLU A 83 6.18 18.28 -3.17
N LEU A 84 6.40 16.97 -3.37
CA LEU A 84 5.40 15.95 -3.03
C LEU A 84 5.40 15.64 -1.53
N ALA A 85 6.58 15.64 -0.89
CA ALA A 85 6.71 15.34 0.52
C ALA A 85 5.91 16.29 1.39
N ASP A 86 5.88 17.58 1.09
CA ASP A 86 5.12 18.57 1.88
C ASP A 86 3.63 18.22 1.95
N SER A 87 3.03 17.81 0.84
CA SER A 87 1.63 17.37 0.81
C SER A 87 1.40 16.11 1.66
N TYR A 88 2.29 15.12 1.57
CA TYR A 88 2.16 13.88 2.33
C TYR A 88 2.34 14.10 3.82
N LEU A 89 3.30 14.95 4.22
CA LEU A 89 3.59 15.26 5.62
C LEU A 89 2.48 16.08 6.27
N GLN A 90 1.86 17.03 5.55
CA GLN A 90 0.68 17.76 6.05
C GLN A 90 -0.48 16.82 6.38
N GLN A 91 -0.71 15.81 5.55
CA GLN A 91 -1.73 14.80 5.81
C GLN A 91 -1.39 13.96 7.05
N ASP A 92 -0.13 13.55 7.18
CA ASP A 92 0.35 12.77 8.31
C ASP A 92 0.21 13.55 9.62
N GLU A 93 0.61 14.83 9.62
CA GLU A 93 0.45 15.72 10.77
C GLU A 93 -1.03 15.85 11.18
N LEU A 94 -1.92 16.02 10.20
CA LEU A 94 -3.36 16.11 10.46
C LEU A 94 -3.88 14.84 11.14
N VAL A 95 -3.49 13.66 10.64
CA VAL A 95 -3.90 12.36 11.18
C VAL A 95 -3.35 12.17 12.60
N LEU A 96 -2.07 12.49 12.84
CA LEU A 96 -1.45 12.41 14.18
C LEU A 96 -2.10 13.38 15.16
N LYS A 97 -2.33 14.63 14.75
CA LYS A 97 -2.89 15.68 15.61
C LYS A 97 -4.35 15.43 16.00
N THR A 98 -5.13 14.88 15.08
CA THR A 98 -6.57 14.68 15.29
C THR A 98 -6.93 13.29 15.81
N GLY A 99 -6.05 12.31 15.63
CA GLY A 99 -6.33 10.88 15.85
C GLY A 99 -7.37 10.31 14.89
N LYS A 100 -7.86 11.12 13.93
CA LYS A 100 -8.89 10.70 12.97
C LYS A 100 -8.23 10.18 11.70
N PRO A 101 -8.68 9.04 11.18
CA PRO A 101 -8.13 8.52 9.92
C PRO A 101 -8.47 9.45 8.75
N LEU A 102 -7.51 9.65 7.85
CA LEU A 102 -7.74 10.19 6.52
C LEU A 102 -8.24 9.04 5.63
N GLN A 103 -9.36 9.23 4.97
CA GLN A 103 -9.98 8.19 4.14
C GLN A 103 -10.21 8.66 2.72
N ASN A 104 -9.88 7.81 1.77
CA ASN A 104 -10.16 8.01 0.34
C ASN A 104 -9.65 9.36 -0.20
N HIS A 105 -8.49 9.80 0.28
CA HIS A 105 -7.86 11.02 -0.19
C HIS A 105 -7.21 10.80 -1.56
N LEU A 106 -7.53 11.67 -2.51
CA LEU A 106 -6.96 11.62 -3.85
C LEU A 106 -5.61 12.33 -3.85
N GLU A 107 -4.56 11.63 -4.24
CA GLU A 107 -3.20 12.20 -4.29
C GLU A 107 -2.41 11.73 -5.50
N LEU A 108 -1.37 12.47 -5.85
CA LEU A 108 -0.41 12.11 -6.88
C LEU A 108 0.80 11.40 -6.25
N ILE A 109 1.19 10.28 -6.84
CA ILE A 109 2.40 9.55 -6.45
C ILE A 109 3.26 9.33 -7.70
N VAL A 110 4.58 9.51 -7.56
CA VAL A 110 5.56 9.20 -8.62
C VAL A 110 5.64 7.68 -8.79
N ARG A 111 5.57 7.23 -10.03
CA ARG A 111 5.74 5.81 -10.40
C ARG A 111 7.18 5.49 -10.76
N ALA A 112 7.47 4.20 -10.95
CA ALA A 112 8.77 3.69 -11.38
C ALA A 112 9.27 4.29 -12.72
N ASP A 113 8.35 4.68 -13.61
CA ASP A 113 8.64 5.35 -14.88
C ASP A 113 8.87 6.87 -14.76
N GLY A 114 8.85 7.39 -13.53
CA GLY A 114 9.00 8.82 -13.24
C GLY A 114 7.74 9.64 -13.48
N GLN A 115 6.63 9.03 -13.92
CA GLN A 115 5.38 9.74 -14.15
C GLN A 115 4.51 9.79 -12.90
N LEU A 116 3.69 10.84 -12.80
CA LEU A 116 2.71 10.96 -11.74
C LEU A 116 1.49 10.08 -12.04
N GLY A 117 1.04 9.36 -11.03
CA GLY A 117 -0.21 8.60 -11.06
C GLY A 117 -1.18 9.07 -10.00
N TRP A 118 -2.48 8.96 -10.27
CA TRP A 118 -3.53 9.22 -9.30
C TRP A 118 -3.77 7.99 -8.43
N TYR A 119 -3.76 8.21 -7.11
CA TYR A 119 -4.00 7.19 -6.09
C TYR A 119 -5.09 7.65 -5.12
N VAL A 120 -5.83 6.69 -4.61
CA VAL A 120 -6.71 6.87 -3.46
C VAL A 120 -5.99 6.35 -2.23
N THR A 121 -5.70 7.24 -1.29
CA THR A 121 -4.93 6.95 -0.09
C THR A 121 -5.77 7.06 1.16
N SER A 122 -5.56 6.13 2.07
CA SER A 122 -6.09 6.17 3.43
C SER A 122 -4.94 6.05 4.43
N LYS A 123 -5.01 6.84 5.51
CA LYS A 123 -3.98 6.89 6.56
C LYS A 123 -4.64 6.77 7.93
N SER A 124 -4.01 6.03 8.84
CA SER A 124 -4.48 5.86 10.22
C SER A 124 -3.32 5.87 11.19
N VAL A 125 -3.55 6.45 12.36
CA VAL A 125 -2.59 6.37 13.47
C VAL A 125 -2.49 4.93 13.95
N ILE A 126 -1.28 4.48 14.22
CA ILE A 126 -1.01 3.28 15.01
C ILE A 126 -0.76 3.75 16.44
N VAL A 127 -1.47 3.17 17.38
CA VAL A 127 -1.33 3.49 18.80
C VAL A 127 -0.70 2.35 19.57
N SER A 128 -0.01 2.70 20.63
CA SER A 128 0.52 1.79 21.63
C SER A 128 -0.60 1.12 22.45
N THR A 129 -0.25 0.19 23.31
CA THR A 129 -1.18 -0.41 24.29
C THR A 129 -1.69 0.62 25.31
N LEU A 130 -1.01 1.76 25.45
CA LEU A 130 -1.40 2.87 26.32
C LEU A 130 -2.25 3.93 25.59
N GLY A 131 -2.49 3.76 24.27
CA GLY A 131 -3.25 4.68 23.45
C GLY A 131 -2.42 5.83 22.86
N GLU A 132 -1.11 5.84 23.08
CA GLU A 132 -0.22 6.88 22.52
C GLU A 132 0.12 6.59 21.05
N PRO A 133 0.18 7.62 20.19
CA PRO A 133 0.63 7.44 18.82
C PRO A 133 2.06 6.90 18.76
N ILE A 134 2.28 5.89 17.93
CA ILE A 134 3.60 5.28 17.68
C ILE A 134 3.97 5.22 16.20
N GLY A 135 3.05 5.55 15.33
CA GLY A 135 3.30 5.56 13.88
C GLY A 135 2.05 5.79 13.06
N ILE A 136 2.21 5.71 11.75
CA ILE A 136 1.13 5.86 10.77
C ILE A 136 1.15 4.68 9.80
N ALA A 137 0.00 4.02 9.64
CA ALA A 137 -0.26 3.08 8.56
C ALA A 137 -0.85 3.81 7.35
N VAL A 138 -0.34 3.52 6.16
CA VAL A 138 -0.75 4.11 4.89
C VAL A 138 -1.11 3.02 3.90
N LEU A 139 -2.24 3.17 3.23
CA LEU A 139 -2.71 2.31 2.16
C LEU A 139 -3.07 3.17 0.95
N SER A 140 -2.44 2.92 -0.21
CA SER A 140 -2.71 3.64 -1.44
C SER A 140 -3.07 2.69 -2.58
N VAL A 141 -4.11 3.03 -3.32
CA VAL A 141 -4.65 2.25 -4.44
C VAL A 141 -4.50 3.05 -5.72
N ASP A 142 -3.79 2.49 -6.70
CA ASP A 142 -3.62 3.10 -8.02
C ASP A 142 -4.94 3.05 -8.81
N LEU A 143 -5.50 4.22 -9.11
CA LEU A 143 -6.74 4.32 -9.87
C LEU A 143 -6.60 3.81 -11.31
N HIS A 144 -5.44 3.96 -11.92
CA HIS A 144 -5.21 3.50 -13.29
C HIS A 144 -5.23 1.97 -13.38
N SER A 145 -4.64 1.28 -12.41
CA SER A 145 -4.65 -0.18 -12.37
C SER A 145 -6.03 -0.77 -12.12
N GLN A 146 -6.86 -0.09 -11.33
CA GLN A 146 -8.24 -0.52 -11.06
C GLN A 146 -9.12 -0.42 -12.31
N VAL A 147 -9.03 0.68 -13.05
CA VAL A 147 -9.76 0.86 -14.31
C VAL A 147 -9.37 -0.22 -15.32
N ASN A 148 -8.07 -0.47 -15.49
CA ASN A 148 -7.58 -1.48 -16.43
C ASN A 148 -7.99 -2.91 -16.02
N SER A 149 -7.97 -3.25 -14.75
CA SER A 149 -8.39 -4.57 -14.27
C SER A 149 -9.89 -4.79 -14.43
N ALA A 150 -10.72 -3.77 -14.16
CA ALA A 150 -12.16 -3.81 -14.37
C ALA A 150 -12.52 -3.96 -15.87
N HIS A 151 -11.86 -3.19 -16.75
CA HIS A 151 -12.05 -3.32 -18.21
C HIS A 151 -11.60 -4.69 -18.73
N ALA A 152 -10.47 -5.22 -18.25
CA ALA A 152 -10.01 -6.56 -18.66
C ALA A 152 -10.97 -7.65 -18.19
N GLY A 153 -11.52 -7.53 -16.98
CA GLY A 153 -12.56 -8.43 -16.47
C GLY A 153 -13.82 -8.40 -17.31
N LEU A 154 -14.33 -7.21 -17.61
CA LEU A 154 -15.52 -7.01 -18.46
C LEU A 154 -15.29 -7.54 -19.89
N ALA A 155 -14.14 -7.28 -20.48
CA ALA A 155 -13.78 -7.79 -21.80
C ALA A 155 -13.77 -9.33 -21.85
N ARG A 156 -13.26 -9.99 -20.82
CA ARG A 156 -13.28 -11.47 -20.70
C ARG A 156 -14.72 -12.00 -20.60
N VAL A 157 -15.58 -11.36 -19.82
CA VAL A 157 -17.00 -11.74 -19.68
C VAL A 157 -17.72 -11.58 -21.02
N ILE A 158 -17.55 -10.46 -21.71
CA ILE A 158 -18.14 -10.22 -23.03
C ILE A 158 -17.65 -11.25 -24.04
N ALA A 159 -16.36 -11.57 -24.07
CA ALA A 159 -15.81 -12.59 -24.97
C ALA A 159 -16.41 -13.97 -24.69
N ALA A 160 -16.56 -14.35 -23.42
CA ALA A 160 -17.17 -15.61 -23.04
C ALA A 160 -18.65 -15.71 -23.43
N ILE A 161 -19.41 -14.61 -23.27
CA ILE A 161 -20.81 -14.52 -23.70
C ILE A 161 -20.90 -14.65 -25.22
N ARG A 162 -20.08 -13.93 -25.98
CA ARG A 162 -20.04 -13.99 -27.44
C ARG A 162 -19.72 -15.41 -27.94
N ALA A 163 -18.73 -16.08 -27.35
CA ALA A 163 -18.39 -17.45 -27.69
C ALA A 163 -19.56 -18.43 -27.45
N ARG A 164 -20.30 -18.25 -26.35
CA ARG A 164 -21.48 -19.07 -26.07
C ARG A 164 -22.64 -18.81 -27.03
N LEU A 165 -22.90 -17.54 -27.39
CA LEU A 165 -23.95 -17.19 -28.33
C LEU A 165 -23.64 -17.69 -29.75
N SER A 166 -22.39 -17.64 -30.20
CA SER A 166 -21.98 -18.17 -31.51
C SER A 166 -22.02 -19.71 -31.59
N ALA A 167 -21.96 -20.40 -30.44
CA ALA A 167 -22.15 -21.85 -30.41
C ALA A 167 -23.62 -22.31 -30.50
N ILE A 168 -24.57 -21.40 -30.29
CA ILE A 168 -26.00 -21.65 -30.45
C ILE A 168 -26.34 -21.41 -31.95
N ARG A 169 -26.13 -22.42 -32.80
CA ARG A 169 -26.64 -22.37 -34.18
C ARG A 169 -28.16 -22.53 -34.14
N PRO A 170 -28.93 -21.62 -34.71
CA PRO A 170 -30.34 -21.88 -34.93
C PRO A 170 -30.46 -23.08 -35.91
N ARG A 171 -31.11 -24.15 -35.47
CA ARG A 171 -31.60 -25.18 -36.40
C ARG A 171 -32.74 -24.52 -37.22
N ILE A 172 -32.36 -23.88 -38.29
CA ILE A 172 -33.35 -23.57 -39.32
C ILE A 172 -33.59 -24.89 -40.04
N SER A 173 -34.70 -25.55 -39.77
CA SER A 173 -35.18 -26.67 -40.55
C SER A 173 -35.67 -26.11 -41.88
N ASP A 174 -34.97 -26.39 -42.96
CA ASP A 174 -35.53 -26.30 -44.29
C ASP A 174 -36.76 -27.23 -44.36
N ARG A 175 -37.90 -26.61 -44.57
CA ARG A 175 -39.12 -27.24 -45.06
C ARG A 175 -39.52 -26.52 -46.34
#